data_473d17f599d38f29e73fe110d4c3ae15
#
_entry.id   473d17f599d38f29e73fe110d4c3ae15
#
_cell.length_a   1.000
_cell.length_b   1.000
_cell.length_c   1.000
_cell.angle_alpha   90.00
_cell.angle_beta   90.00
_cell.angle_gamma   90.00
#
_symmetry.space_group_name_H-M   'P 1'
#
loop_
_entity.id
_entity.type
_entity.pdbx_description
1 polymer ?
#
loop_
_entity_poly.entity_id
_entity_poly.type
_entity_poly.pdbx_seq_one_letter_code
_entity_poly.pdbx_strand_id
1 'polypeptide(L)'
;MVKSVLIADDQEVIRHMLCLMFASQGDFEVCGEAENGQEAIEMAQILRPDLIMLDLSMPVMNGIEAACALKQLMPMTPIIVFSEYSDVFSESEARKTGVTALVSKTDALSVLVEKARTVVHPVAA
;
A
#
# COMPACT_ATOMS: atom_id res chain seq x y z
N MET A 1 -12.04 8.75 13.09
CA MET A 1 -11.65 9.53 11.91
C MET A 1 -11.41 8.63 10.72
N VAL A 2 -11.87 9.06 9.57
CA VAL A 2 -11.66 8.31 8.33
C VAL A 2 -10.23 8.53 7.84
N LYS A 3 -9.54 7.44 7.50
CA LYS A 3 -8.18 7.49 6.97
C LYS A 3 -8.20 7.29 5.46
N SER A 4 -7.42 8.09 4.75
CA SER A 4 -7.36 8.02 3.29
C SER A 4 -6.32 7.01 2.82
N VAL A 5 -6.67 6.23 1.80
CA VAL A 5 -5.81 5.18 1.26
C VAL A 5 -5.59 5.41 -0.24
N LEU A 6 -4.33 5.38 -0.65
CA LEU A 6 -3.95 5.34 -2.07
C LEU A 6 -3.61 3.90 -2.41
N ILE A 7 -4.20 3.37 -3.47
CA ILE A 7 -4.01 1.98 -3.90
C ILE A 7 -3.31 1.95 -5.25
N ALA A 8 -2.17 1.28 -5.33
CA ALA A 8 -1.40 1.13 -6.55
C ALA A 8 -1.28 -0.35 -6.91
N ASP A 9 -1.85 -0.74 -8.05
CA ASP A 9 -1.81 -2.10 -8.59
C ASP A 9 -2.10 -1.99 -10.09
N ASP A 10 -1.31 -2.67 -10.92
CA ASP A 10 -1.51 -2.66 -12.36
C ASP A 10 -2.67 -3.54 -12.82
N GLN A 11 -3.12 -4.46 -11.96
CA GLN A 11 -4.27 -5.33 -12.25
C GLN A 11 -5.56 -4.63 -11.83
N GLU A 12 -6.33 -4.19 -12.80
CA GLU A 12 -7.56 -3.45 -12.55
C GLU A 12 -8.54 -4.19 -11.64
N VAL A 13 -8.70 -5.50 -11.84
CA VAL A 13 -9.62 -6.32 -11.04
C VAL A 13 -9.21 -6.32 -9.57
N ILE A 14 -7.93 -6.53 -9.29
CA ILE A 14 -7.41 -6.53 -7.91
C ILE A 14 -7.55 -5.15 -7.30
N ARG A 15 -7.18 -4.11 -8.04
CA ARG A 15 -7.30 -2.72 -7.58
C ARG A 15 -8.74 -2.38 -7.22
N HIS A 16 -9.68 -2.79 -8.08
CA HIS A 16 -11.10 -2.55 -7.84
C HIS A 16 -11.61 -3.30 -6.60
N MET A 17 -11.20 -4.55 -6.42
CA MET A 17 -11.53 -5.33 -5.22
C MET A 17 -11.05 -4.64 -3.95
N LEU A 18 -9.83 -4.16 -3.96
CA LEU A 18 -9.26 -3.45 -2.80
C LEU A 18 -10.01 -2.16 -2.51
N CYS A 19 -10.37 -1.42 -3.55
CA CYS A 19 -11.17 -0.20 -3.39
C CYS A 19 -12.51 -0.49 -2.74
N LEU A 20 -13.21 -1.52 -3.21
CA LEU A 20 -14.50 -1.90 -2.65
C LEU A 20 -14.36 -2.36 -1.20
N MET A 21 -13.32 -3.13 -0.90
CA MET A 21 -13.06 -3.60 0.44
C MET A 21 -12.84 -2.43 1.41
N PHE A 22 -11.95 -1.50 1.07
CA PHE A 22 -11.70 -0.34 1.93
C PHE A 22 -12.93 0.56 2.06
N ALA A 23 -13.66 0.75 0.95
CA ALA A 23 -14.87 1.58 0.97
C ALA A 23 -15.96 0.98 1.85
N SER A 24 -16.00 -0.34 2.02
CA SER A 24 -16.97 -1.00 2.88
C SER A 24 -16.64 -0.86 4.38
N GLN A 25 -15.43 -0.43 4.70
CA GLN A 25 -15.03 -0.19 6.08
C GLN A 25 -15.33 1.28 6.42
N GLY A 26 -16.00 1.52 7.52
CA GLY A 26 -16.39 2.87 7.89
C GLY A 26 -15.24 3.79 8.28
N ASP A 27 -14.05 3.23 8.51
CA ASP A 27 -12.87 3.95 8.97
C ASP A 27 -11.85 4.25 7.88
N PHE A 28 -12.16 3.91 6.61
CA PHE A 28 -11.27 4.19 5.47
C PHE A 28 -12.02 4.81 4.30
N GLU A 29 -11.29 5.60 3.50
CA GLU A 29 -11.77 6.06 2.20
C GLU A 29 -10.63 5.93 1.19
N VAL A 30 -10.94 5.55 -0.04
CA VAL A 30 -9.95 5.46 -1.10
C VAL A 30 -9.85 6.83 -1.77
N CYS A 31 -8.69 7.46 -1.66
CA CYS A 31 -8.48 8.81 -2.21
C CYS A 31 -7.93 8.79 -3.64
N GLY A 32 -7.41 7.65 -4.10
CA GLY A 32 -6.89 7.55 -5.45
C GLY A 32 -6.45 6.14 -5.79
N GLU A 33 -6.24 5.90 -7.09
CA GLU A 33 -5.78 4.64 -7.64
C GLU A 33 -4.65 4.92 -8.62
N ALA A 34 -3.61 4.10 -8.58
CA ALA A 34 -2.47 4.19 -9.48
C ALA A 34 -2.22 2.84 -10.14
N GLU A 35 -1.71 2.86 -11.37
CA GLU A 35 -1.46 1.66 -12.16
C GLU A 35 0.01 1.24 -12.16
N ASN A 36 0.89 2.09 -11.65
CA ASN A 36 2.32 1.80 -11.57
C ASN A 36 2.95 2.65 -10.46
N GLY A 37 4.23 2.38 -10.17
CA GLY A 37 4.93 3.05 -9.09
C GLY A 37 5.16 4.53 -9.33
N GLN A 38 5.41 4.94 -10.57
CA GLN A 38 5.61 6.35 -10.91
C GLN A 38 4.34 7.15 -10.64
N GLU A 39 3.21 6.63 -11.09
CA GLU A 39 1.91 7.25 -10.86
C GLU A 39 1.57 7.31 -9.37
N ALA A 40 1.92 6.25 -8.62
CA ALA A 40 1.72 6.23 -7.18
C ALA A 40 2.48 7.36 -6.48
N ILE A 41 3.73 7.60 -6.88
CA ILE A 41 4.55 8.67 -6.32
C ILE A 41 3.92 10.03 -6.61
N GLU A 42 3.53 10.26 -7.85
CA GLU A 42 2.92 11.53 -8.27
C GLU A 42 1.63 11.80 -7.50
N MET A 43 0.76 10.80 -7.41
CA MET A 43 -0.51 10.93 -6.72
C MET A 43 -0.34 11.10 -5.22
N ALA A 44 0.60 10.40 -4.61
CA ALA A 44 0.87 10.51 -3.18
C ALA A 44 1.29 11.91 -2.79
N GLN A 45 2.10 12.57 -3.60
CA GLN A 45 2.56 13.92 -3.34
C GLN A 45 1.42 14.94 -3.40
N ILE A 46 0.44 14.70 -4.27
CA ILE A 46 -0.71 15.58 -4.44
C ILE A 46 -1.77 15.30 -3.37
N LEU A 47 -2.10 14.03 -3.18
CA LEU A 47 -3.22 13.61 -2.33
C LEU A 47 -2.89 13.50 -0.86
N ARG A 48 -1.61 13.30 -0.52
CA ARG A 48 -1.14 13.13 0.86
C ARG A 48 -1.96 12.09 1.64
N PRO A 49 -1.99 10.84 1.17
CA PRO A 49 -2.79 9.79 1.83
C PRO A 49 -2.26 9.45 3.22
N ASP A 50 -3.13 8.89 4.05
CA ASP A 50 -2.75 8.38 5.36
C ASP A 50 -2.11 7.00 5.27
N LEU A 51 -2.37 6.27 4.19
CA LEU A 51 -1.82 4.93 3.95
C LEU A 51 -1.62 4.73 2.45
N ILE A 52 -0.53 4.08 2.08
CA ILE A 52 -0.26 3.72 0.69
C ILE A 52 -0.17 2.19 0.59
N MET A 53 -0.99 1.62 -0.30
CA MET A 53 -0.96 0.19 -0.65
C MET A 53 -0.23 0.06 -1.97
N LEU A 54 0.87 -0.67 -2.00
CA LEU A 54 1.68 -0.87 -3.21
C LEU A 54 1.76 -2.34 -3.58
N ASP A 55 1.40 -2.66 -4.82
CA ASP A 55 1.70 -3.97 -5.40
C ASP A 55 3.21 -4.06 -5.64
N LEU A 56 3.78 -5.21 -5.34
CA LEU A 56 5.22 -5.44 -5.53
C LEU A 56 5.60 -5.44 -7.01
N SER A 57 4.78 -6.05 -7.87
CA SER A 57 5.07 -6.19 -9.29
C SER A 57 4.21 -5.26 -10.13
N MET A 58 4.78 -4.17 -10.59
CA MET A 58 4.11 -3.19 -11.45
C MET A 58 5.04 -2.78 -12.59
N PRO A 59 4.46 -2.40 -13.77
CA PRO A 59 5.28 -1.89 -14.87
C PRO A 59 5.80 -0.49 -14.57
N VAL A 60 6.73 0.00 -15.36
CA VAL A 60 7.36 1.32 -15.27
C VAL A 60 8.23 1.45 -14.02
N MET A 61 7.63 1.28 -12.85
CA MET A 61 8.33 1.32 -11.57
C MET A 61 7.63 0.35 -10.62
N ASN A 62 8.36 -0.64 -10.10
CA ASN A 62 7.77 -1.65 -9.21
C ASN A 62 7.56 -1.10 -7.79
N GLY A 63 6.93 -1.93 -6.95
CA GLY A 63 6.57 -1.52 -5.59
C GLY A 63 7.76 -1.22 -4.70
N ILE A 64 8.87 -1.91 -4.88
CA ILE A 64 10.08 -1.67 -4.07
C ILE A 64 10.70 -0.32 -4.43
N GLU A 65 10.84 -0.04 -5.73
CA GLU A 65 11.36 1.24 -6.20
C GLU A 65 10.48 2.41 -5.76
N ALA A 66 9.16 2.23 -5.86
CA ALA A 66 8.20 3.23 -5.41
C ALA A 66 8.29 3.45 -3.90
N ALA A 67 8.41 2.37 -3.12
CA ALA A 67 8.52 2.45 -1.66
C ALA A 67 9.77 3.21 -1.24
N CYS A 68 10.91 2.95 -1.90
CA CYS A 68 12.15 3.67 -1.63
C CYS A 68 11.97 5.18 -1.83
N ALA A 69 11.38 5.57 -2.96
CA ALA A 69 11.16 6.98 -3.27
C ALA A 69 10.19 7.62 -2.29
N LEU A 70 9.09 6.93 -1.97
CA LEU A 70 8.07 7.44 -1.06
C LEU A 70 8.59 7.58 0.37
N LYS A 71 9.46 6.69 0.81
CA LYS A 71 10.07 6.82 2.14
C LYS A 71 10.97 8.05 2.25
N GLN A 72 11.60 8.46 1.16
CA GLN A 72 12.38 9.69 1.13
C GLN A 72 11.49 10.93 1.08
N LEU A 73 10.41 10.88 0.31
CA LEU A 73 9.51 12.01 0.11
C LEU A 73 8.50 12.17 1.26
N MET A 74 8.02 11.07 1.80
CA MET A 74 6.97 11.04 2.81
C MET A 74 7.32 10.01 3.91
N PRO A 75 8.35 10.29 4.72
CA PRO A 75 8.88 9.29 5.66
C PRO A 75 7.90 8.87 6.75
N MET A 76 6.90 9.69 7.04
CA MET A 76 5.91 9.38 8.09
C MET A 76 4.69 8.61 7.57
N THR A 77 4.52 8.50 6.26
CA THR A 77 3.36 7.82 5.69
C THR A 77 3.59 6.31 5.68
N PRO A 78 2.73 5.52 6.32
CA PRO A 78 2.88 4.07 6.30
C PRO A 78 2.62 3.51 4.92
N ILE A 79 3.40 2.48 4.57
CA ILE A 79 3.32 1.80 3.28
C ILE A 79 3.17 0.31 3.54
N ILE A 80 2.13 -0.28 2.96
CA ILE A 80 1.95 -1.73 2.94
C ILE A 80 2.23 -2.20 1.52
N VAL A 81 3.18 -3.11 1.37
CA VAL A 81 3.44 -3.77 0.10
C VAL A 81 2.70 -5.11 0.11
N PHE A 82 2.00 -5.42 -0.95
CA PHE A 82 1.35 -6.71 -1.09
C PHE A 82 1.81 -7.41 -2.36
N SER A 83 1.93 -8.74 -2.27
CA SER A 83 2.53 -9.56 -3.30
C SER A 83 1.73 -10.82 -3.53
N GLU A 84 1.65 -11.23 -4.80
CA GLU A 84 0.98 -12.46 -5.20
C GLU A 84 1.72 -13.71 -4.69
N TYR A 85 3.02 -13.60 -4.55
CA TYR A 85 3.88 -14.69 -4.10
C TYR A 85 4.68 -14.24 -2.88
N SER A 86 4.79 -15.12 -1.89
CA SER A 86 5.73 -14.90 -0.80
C SER A 86 7.13 -15.26 -1.31
N ASP A 87 7.76 -14.32 -1.96
CA ASP A 87 9.14 -14.43 -2.40
C ASP A 87 10.02 -13.93 -1.27
N VAL A 88 10.79 -14.82 -0.67
CA VAL A 88 11.66 -14.51 0.47
C VAL A 88 12.63 -13.37 0.12
N PHE A 89 13.16 -13.38 -1.09
CA PHE A 89 14.06 -12.34 -1.54
C PHE A 89 13.36 -10.98 -1.62
N SER A 90 12.17 -10.96 -2.20
CA SER A 90 11.36 -9.73 -2.30
C SER A 90 10.96 -9.20 -0.92
N GLU A 91 10.65 -10.09 0.03
CA GLU A 91 10.37 -9.69 1.40
C GLU A 91 11.56 -9.02 2.05
N SER A 92 12.74 -9.59 1.87
CA SER A 92 13.97 -9.02 2.43
C SER A 92 14.24 -7.63 1.86
N GLU A 93 14.10 -7.47 0.54
CA GLU A 93 14.28 -6.16 -0.10
C GLU A 93 13.23 -5.15 0.36
N ALA A 94 11.97 -5.56 0.44
CA ALA A 94 10.89 -4.69 0.88
C ALA A 94 11.16 -4.16 2.28
N ARG A 95 11.61 -5.01 3.20
CA ARG A 95 11.93 -4.60 4.57
C ARG A 95 13.09 -3.62 4.63
N LYS A 96 14.08 -3.78 3.77
CA LYS A 96 15.22 -2.86 3.69
C LYS A 96 14.81 -1.47 3.24
N THR A 97 13.72 -1.36 2.49
CA THR A 97 13.22 -0.05 2.03
C THR A 97 12.45 0.71 3.09
N GLY A 98 12.19 0.07 4.24
CA GLY A 98 11.45 0.71 5.33
C GLY A 98 9.94 0.66 5.19
N VAL A 99 9.40 -0.29 4.40
CA VAL A 99 7.95 -0.47 4.33
C VAL A 99 7.41 -0.90 5.69
N THR A 100 6.20 -0.46 6.00
CA THR A 100 5.61 -0.68 7.32
C THR A 100 5.14 -2.11 7.50
N ALA A 101 4.61 -2.72 6.45
CA ALA A 101 4.16 -4.10 6.49
C ALA A 101 4.18 -4.73 5.09
N LEU A 102 4.28 -6.04 5.07
CA LEU A 102 4.22 -6.84 3.84
C LEU A 102 3.09 -7.85 4.01
N VAL A 103 2.20 -7.93 3.04
CA VAL A 103 1.04 -8.81 3.06
C VAL A 103 1.00 -9.62 1.77
N SER A 104 0.67 -10.90 1.85
CA SER A 104 0.50 -11.74 0.68
C SER A 104 -0.89 -11.54 0.08
N LYS A 105 -0.97 -11.49 -1.25
CA LYS A 105 -2.25 -11.44 -1.97
C LYS A 105 -3.09 -12.71 -1.76
N THR A 106 -2.46 -13.79 -1.27
CA THR A 106 -3.18 -15.04 -0.95
C THR A 106 -3.80 -15.02 0.44
N ASP A 107 -3.45 -14.04 1.27
CA ASP A 107 -4.06 -13.88 2.58
C ASP A 107 -5.50 -13.40 2.45
N ALA A 108 -6.31 -13.70 3.46
CA ALA A 108 -7.69 -13.23 3.49
C ALA A 108 -7.73 -11.69 3.54
N LEU A 109 -8.74 -11.10 2.91
CA LEU A 109 -8.91 -9.64 2.92
C LEU A 109 -9.01 -9.09 4.34
N SER A 110 -9.55 -9.86 5.28
CA SER A 110 -9.60 -9.45 6.68
C SER A 110 -8.21 -9.22 7.28
N VAL A 111 -7.21 -10.02 6.87
CA VAL A 111 -5.83 -9.85 7.32
C VAL A 111 -5.28 -8.51 6.83
N LEU A 112 -5.56 -8.17 5.57
CA LEU A 112 -5.12 -6.91 4.99
C LEU A 112 -5.75 -5.72 5.71
N VAL A 113 -7.05 -5.77 5.99
CA VAL A 113 -7.76 -4.71 6.71
C VAL A 113 -7.19 -4.51 8.11
N GLU A 114 -6.92 -5.61 8.83
CA GLU A 114 -6.35 -5.54 10.17
C GLU A 114 -4.94 -4.93 10.15
N LYS A 115 -4.12 -5.29 9.17
CA LYS A 115 -2.80 -4.68 9.00
C LYS A 115 -2.92 -3.19 8.72
N ALA A 116 -3.86 -2.81 7.85
CA ALA A 116 -4.09 -1.41 7.53
C ALA A 116 -4.49 -0.61 8.78
N ARG A 117 -5.39 -1.14 9.60
CA ARG A 117 -5.80 -0.49 10.85
C ARG A 117 -4.63 -0.34 11.81
N THR A 118 -3.82 -1.38 11.93
CA THR A 118 -2.66 -1.37 12.83
C THR A 118 -1.67 -0.28 12.46
N VAL A 119 -1.39 -0.10 11.16
CA VAL A 119 -0.37 0.87 10.73
C VAL A 119 -0.87 2.31 10.75
N VAL A 120 -2.17 2.56 10.57
CA VAL A 120 -2.72 3.93 10.61
C VAL A 120 -3.15 4.36 12.00
N HIS A 121 -3.36 3.39 12.90
CA HIS A 121 -3.71 3.65 14.30
C HIS A 121 -2.74 2.88 15.20
N PRO A 122 -1.45 3.23 15.21
CA PRO A 122 -0.48 2.52 16.03
C PRO A 122 -0.85 2.66 17.50
N VAL A 123 -0.77 1.53 18.21
CA VAL A 123 -1.01 1.53 19.66
C VAL A 123 0.15 2.25 20.31
N ALA A 124 -0.16 3.27 21.10
CA ALA A 124 0.87 3.99 21.85
C ALA A 124 1.49 3.03 22.88
N ALA A 125 2.78 2.86 22.77
CA ALA A 125 3.52 1.98 23.69
C ALA A 125 3.67 2.64 25.07
#